data_8af1c7e73ee2beacd88b2e043c09878a
#
_entry.id   8af1c7e73ee2beacd88b2e043c09878a
#
_cell.length_a   1.000
_cell.length_b   1.000
_cell.length_c   1.000
_cell.angle_alpha   90.00
_cell.angle_beta   90.00
_cell.angle_gamma   90.00
#
_symmetry.space_group_name_H-M   'P 1'
#
loop_
_entity.id
_entity.type
_entity.pdbx_description
1 polymer ?
#
loop_
_entity_poly.entity_id
_entity_poly.type
_entity_poly.pdbx_seq_one_letter_code
_entity_poly.pdbx_strand_id
1 'polypeptide(L)'
;MSVLTLHCSNNIENYNLCLDNAVAGFGHRGPLPNDKVYLLIKNGKKTFCGARFELDDVTDDKPWADSDKYVLCYSVKNIEFCDFFDISFLSEIGGKYWALKYLQGSKKFDDEAAKKLNEEFNKHLCTERKYLTIKSNDNIDDTDEEDIEDKDVEQIIKEVPEAEIKIMGTFQTINFQNETDKFKGLETLVNKNFFSLFTSYKEERTILIAKNRLFRTHQTNENISGISAIPDALLISFDKKNKLQISLVEYECYGDGKTRSTEKSKYLNSHIIPQLMQFASSFSIITDKSIRDTTIKDWIAKIIDYTSENNELSDKIDSWVKEMNPNISTRAIISFFEKKLLEAFESNVHVFLIIDELSYDQKETIKNIITSFKVECGNPVVFDASVVKLVQKISFVNQEFEYALTAQ
;
A
#
# COMPACT_ATOMS: atom_id res chain seq x y z
N MET A 1 18.74 6.09 -4.22
CA MET A 1 19.70 5.41 -3.33
C MET A 1 19.46 5.93 -1.94
N SER A 2 18.92 5.11 -1.08
CA SER A 2 18.62 5.50 0.31
C SER A 2 19.78 5.08 1.22
N VAL A 3 19.87 5.71 2.39
CA VAL A 3 20.84 5.36 3.43
C VAL A 3 20.12 4.68 4.58
N LEU A 4 20.67 3.56 5.04
CA LEU A 4 20.15 2.73 6.11
C LEU A 4 21.27 2.35 7.06
N THR A 5 20.91 1.87 8.26
CA THR A 5 21.83 1.20 9.17
C THR A 5 21.41 -0.25 9.37
N LEU A 6 22.37 -1.13 9.51
CA LEU A 6 22.18 -2.51 9.97
C LEU A 6 22.89 -2.67 11.32
N HIS A 7 22.11 -2.93 12.36
CA HIS A 7 22.60 -3.01 13.72
C HIS A 7 22.70 -4.46 14.20
N CYS A 8 23.91 -4.92 14.48
CA CYS A 8 24.18 -6.27 14.98
C CYS A 8 24.12 -6.40 16.51
N SER A 9 23.45 -5.48 17.21
CA SER A 9 23.43 -5.42 18.67
C SER A 9 24.84 -5.54 19.26
N ASN A 10 25.06 -6.33 20.29
CA ASN A 10 26.37 -6.68 20.84
C ASN A 10 26.97 -7.99 20.25
N ASN A 11 26.35 -8.54 19.20
CA ASN A 11 26.77 -9.80 18.58
C ASN A 11 27.85 -9.56 17.54
N ILE A 12 29.11 -9.69 17.97
CA ILE A 12 30.29 -9.52 17.09
C ILE A 12 30.39 -10.63 16.04
N GLU A 13 29.87 -11.81 16.33
CA GLU A 13 29.87 -12.94 15.41
C GLU A 13 28.95 -12.63 14.21
N ASN A 14 27.72 -12.15 14.47
CA ASN A 14 26.80 -11.72 13.42
C ASN A 14 27.37 -10.59 12.57
N TYR A 15 28.04 -9.62 13.23
CA TYR A 15 28.75 -8.54 12.51
C TYR A 15 29.83 -9.08 11.57
N ASN A 16 30.64 -10.03 12.05
CA ASN A 16 31.70 -10.64 11.25
C ASN A 16 31.12 -11.47 10.11
N LEU A 17 30.09 -12.30 10.36
CA LEU A 17 29.44 -13.13 9.35
C LEU A 17 28.84 -12.30 8.22
N CYS A 18 28.30 -11.10 8.49
CA CYS A 18 27.84 -10.19 7.44
C CYS A 18 28.97 -9.84 6.44
N LEU A 19 30.15 -9.54 6.97
CA LEU A 19 31.30 -9.13 6.15
C LEU A 19 32.01 -10.30 5.49
N ASP A 20 32.14 -11.43 6.21
CA ASP A 20 32.86 -12.64 5.72
C ASP A 20 32.10 -13.32 4.60
N ASN A 21 30.77 -13.33 4.63
CA ASN A 21 29.91 -13.94 3.63
C ASN A 21 29.36 -12.92 2.62
N ALA A 22 29.66 -11.63 2.79
CA ALA A 22 29.10 -10.55 1.98
C ALA A 22 27.56 -10.60 1.89
N VAL A 23 26.87 -10.76 3.03
CA VAL A 23 25.43 -10.89 3.13
C VAL A 23 24.89 -9.98 4.25
N ALA A 24 23.75 -9.35 4.01
CA ALA A 24 23.05 -8.52 4.98
C ALA A 24 21.64 -9.05 5.23
N GLY A 25 21.27 -9.31 6.50
CA GLY A 25 19.96 -9.81 6.90
C GLY A 25 19.14 -8.76 7.64
N PHE A 26 17.86 -8.65 7.28
CA PHE A 26 16.92 -7.70 7.86
C PHE A 26 15.70 -8.43 8.43
N GLY A 27 15.31 -8.10 9.66
CA GLY A 27 14.11 -8.64 10.30
C GLY A 27 12.80 -8.11 9.74
N HIS A 28 12.85 -7.06 8.91
CA HIS A 28 11.68 -6.41 8.32
C HIS A 28 11.88 -6.13 6.83
N ARG A 29 10.78 -6.08 6.06
CA ARG A 29 10.81 -5.62 4.66
C ARG A 29 10.94 -4.09 4.64
N GLY A 30 11.70 -3.57 3.70
CA GLY A 30 11.90 -2.11 3.54
C GLY A 30 13.17 -1.75 2.79
N PRO A 31 14.32 -2.39 3.06
CA PRO A 31 15.52 -2.23 2.25
C PRO A 31 15.30 -2.67 0.79
N LEU A 32 15.98 -2.00 -0.14
CA LEU A 32 15.89 -2.25 -1.58
C LEU A 32 17.28 -2.43 -2.19
N PRO A 33 17.44 -3.14 -3.32
CA PRO A 33 18.70 -3.19 -4.04
C PRO A 33 19.28 -1.80 -4.32
N ASN A 34 20.60 -1.68 -4.20
CA ASN A 34 21.38 -0.44 -4.29
C ASN A 34 21.17 0.56 -3.15
N ASP A 35 20.47 0.21 -2.09
CA ASP A 35 20.50 1.03 -0.87
C ASP A 35 21.86 0.92 -0.18
N LYS A 36 22.36 2.04 0.35
CA LYS A 36 23.64 2.12 1.08
C LYS A 36 23.40 1.84 2.55
N VAL A 37 24.11 0.86 3.10
CA VAL A 37 23.96 0.38 4.48
C VAL A 37 25.23 0.59 5.27
N TYR A 38 25.12 1.19 6.45
CA TYR A 38 26.18 1.31 7.44
C TYR A 38 26.01 0.21 8.48
N LEU A 39 27.05 -0.63 8.64
CA LEU A 39 27.04 -1.75 9.56
C LEU A 39 27.49 -1.31 10.95
N LEU A 40 26.64 -1.54 11.92
CA LEU A 40 26.78 -1.05 13.29
C LEU A 40 26.93 -2.22 14.27
N ILE A 41 27.74 -1.99 15.31
CA ILE A 41 27.94 -2.91 16.42
C ILE A 41 27.89 -2.15 17.75
N LYS A 42 27.21 -2.70 18.75
CA LYS A 42 27.19 -2.14 20.11
C LYS A 42 28.35 -2.66 20.93
N ASN A 43 29.05 -1.79 21.62
CA ASN A 43 30.09 -2.16 22.58
C ASN A 43 29.89 -1.34 23.87
N GLY A 44 29.40 -1.99 24.92
CA GLY A 44 28.95 -1.33 26.12
C GLY A 44 27.77 -0.39 25.84
N LYS A 45 27.87 0.86 26.29
CA LYS A 45 26.80 1.88 26.10
C LYS A 45 26.85 2.58 24.73
N LYS A 46 27.85 2.30 23.88
CA LYS A 46 28.09 3.01 22.64
C LYS A 46 27.85 2.13 21.43
N THR A 47 27.38 2.74 20.35
CA THR A 47 27.20 2.08 19.05
C THR A 47 28.22 2.63 18.06
N PHE A 48 28.95 1.71 17.45
CA PHE A 48 30.05 2.02 16.54
C PHE A 48 29.72 1.62 15.11
N CYS A 49 30.13 2.41 14.15
CA CYS A 49 30.16 2.06 12.75
C CYS A 49 31.57 1.59 12.36
N GLY A 50 31.70 0.48 11.63
CA GLY A 50 33.00 -0.04 11.21
C GLY A 50 33.07 -0.46 9.73
N ALA A 51 31.90 -0.48 9.04
CA ALA A 51 31.84 -0.77 7.61
C ALA A 51 30.60 -0.14 6.97
N ARG A 52 30.64 0.04 5.64
CA ARG A 52 29.45 0.31 4.82
C ARG A 52 29.51 -0.48 3.52
N PHE A 53 28.35 -0.75 2.95
CA PHE A 53 28.21 -1.47 1.69
C PHE A 53 26.94 -1.10 0.95
N GLU A 54 26.77 -1.60 -0.25
CA GLU A 54 25.54 -1.46 -1.03
C GLU A 54 24.84 -2.81 -1.11
N LEU A 55 23.52 -2.82 -0.97
CA LEU A 55 22.72 -4.03 -1.20
C LEU A 55 22.72 -4.38 -2.68
N ASP A 56 22.87 -5.66 -2.99
CA ASP A 56 22.81 -6.17 -4.37
C ASP A 56 21.53 -6.97 -4.58
N ASP A 57 21.61 -8.24 -4.90
CA ASP A 57 20.45 -9.08 -5.15
C ASP A 57 19.94 -9.76 -3.88
N VAL A 58 18.64 -10.06 -3.86
CA VAL A 58 18.04 -10.87 -2.79
C VAL A 58 18.67 -12.25 -2.79
N THR A 59 19.01 -12.76 -1.61
CA THR A 59 19.62 -14.08 -1.42
C THR A 59 18.91 -14.87 -0.34
N ASP A 60 18.95 -16.19 -0.43
CA ASP A 60 18.52 -17.12 0.61
C ASP A 60 19.66 -17.53 1.57
N ASP A 61 20.86 -17.01 1.34
CA ASP A 61 22.01 -17.27 2.21
C ASP A 61 21.86 -16.54 3.53
N LYS A 62 21.90 -17.31 4.63
CA LYS A 62 21.69 -16.85 6.01
C LYS A 62 22.72 -17.50 6.93
N PRO A 63 23.95 -16.97 6.98
CA PRO A 63 25.06 -17.59 7.71
C PRO A 63 24.93 -17.52 9.24
N TRP A 64 23.95 -16.80 9.78
CA TRP A 64 23.78 -16.58 11.21
C TRP A 64 23.05 -17.76 11.89
N ALA A 65 23.44 -18.06 13.11
CA ALA A 65 22.80 -19.11 13.92
C ALA A 65 21.31 -18.82 14.20
N ASP A 66 20.93 -17.56 14.28
CA ASP A 66 19.56 -17.05 14.49
C ASP A 66 18.87 -16.67 13.17
N SER A 67 19.10 -17.45 12.12
CA SER A 67 18.64 -17.19 10.73
C SER A 67 17.14 -16.95 10.60
N ASP A 68 16.31 -17.50 11.48
CA ASP A 68 14.85 -17.34 11.46
C ASP A 68 14.39 -15.89 11.73
N LYS A 69 15.22 -15.07 12.35
CA LYS A 69 14.95 -13.65 12.61
C LYS A 69 14.99 -12.81 11.34
N TYR A 70 15.64 -13.27 10.27
CA TYR A 70 15.85 -12.49 9.06
C TYR A 70 14.83 -12.85 7.98
N VAL A 71 13.89 -11.94 7.75
CA VAL A 71 12.81 -12.07 6.75
C VAL A 71 13.30 -11.79 5.34
N LEU A 72 14.32 -10.93 5.20
CA LEU A 72 14.87 -10.49 3.92
C LEU A 72 16.39 -10.41 4.00
N CYS A 73 17.07 -11.09 3.08
CA CYS A 73 18.53 -11.08 2.99
C CYS A 73 18.97 -10.62 1.58
N TYR A 74 20.10 -9.92 1.56
CA TYR A 74 20.74 -9.42 0.33
C TYR A 74 22.20 -9.84 0.30
N SER A 75 22.69 -10.19 -0.86
CA SER A 75 24.12 -10.11 -1.13
C SER A 75 24.57 -8.64 -1.11
N VAL A 76 25.82 -8.39 -0.74
CA VAL A 76 26.32 -7.02 -0.65
C VAL A 76 27.53 -6.83 -1.55
N LYS A 77 27.65 -5.61 -2.07
CA LYS A 77 28.75 -5.17 -2.93
C LYS A 77 29.38 -3.87 -2.42
N ASN A 78 30.54 -3.52 -2.97
CA ASN A 78 31.23 -2.26 -2.66
C ASN A 78 31.44 -2.07 -1.15
N ILE A 79 31.97 -3.13 -0.48
CA ILE A 79 32.24 -3.08 0.95
C ILE A 79 33.44 -2.16 1.20
N GLU A 80 33.25 -1.16 2.05
CA GLU A 80 34.25 -0.21 2.49
C GLU A 80 34.38 -0.27 4.01
N PHE A 81 35.61 -0.17 4.52
CA PHE A 81 35.90 -0.24 5.94
C PHE A 81 36.31 1.11 6.52
N CYS A 82 36.11 1.29 7.81
CA CYS A 82 36.61 2.44 8.53
C CYS A 82 37.15 2.04 9.93
N ASP A 83 37.95 2.92 10.51
CA ASP A 83 38.23 2.84 11.95
C ASP A 83 36.92 3.05 12.70
N PHE A 84 36.66 2.21 13.72
CA PHE A 84 35.42 2.26 14.46
C PHE A 84 35.17 3.63 15.08
N PHE A 85 34.08 4.30 14.75
CA PHE A 85 33.70 5.57 15.33
C PHE A 85 32.30 5.50 15.94
N ASP A 86 32.09 6.25 17.02
CA ASP A 86 30.84 6.33 17.75
C ASP A 86 29.81 7.15 16.95
N ILE A 87 28.61 6.62 16.75
CA ILE A 87 27.55 7.27 15.97
C ILE A 87 26.60 8.14 16.82
N SER A 88 26.89 8.32 18.10
CA SER A 88 26.04 9.11 19.02
C SER A 88 25.84 10.57 18.61
N PHE A 89 26.71 11.13 17.75
CA PHE A 89 26.54 12.47 17.16
C PHE A 89 25.22 12.61 16.36
N LEU A 90 24.61 11.51 15.93
CA LEU A 90 23.28 11.54 15.30
C LEU A 90 22.18 12.02 16.27
N SER A 91 22.44 12.02 17.57
CA SER A 91 21.54 12.59 18.57
C SER A 91 21.35 14.10 18.40
N GLU A 92 22.36 14.81 17.88
CA GLU A 92 22.26 16.24 17.58
C GLU A 92 21.20 16.56 16.52
N ILE A 93 20.97 15.62 15.57
CA ILE A 93 19.98 15.76 14.51
C ILE A 93 18.65 15.11 14.90
N GLY A 94 18.71 13.90 15.47
CA GLY A 94 17.54 13.09 15.80
C GLY A 94 16.89 13.46 17.14
N GLY A 95 17.57 14.26 17.98
CA GLY A 95 17.12 14.63 19.31
C GLY A 95 17.02 13.44 20.27
N LYS A 96 16.13 13.52 21.24
CA LYS A 96 15.92 12.49 22.27
C LYS A 96 15.63 11.09 21.71
N TYR A 97 15.02 10.99 20.55
CA TYR A 97 14.59 9.72 19.94
C TYR A 97 15.47 9.29 18.75
N TRP A 98 16.68 9.80 18.65
CA TRP A 98 17.60 9.51 17.56
C TRP A 98 17.85 8.01 17.33
N ALA A 99 17.95 7.22 18.40
CA ALA A 99 18.15 5.78 18.31
C ALA A 99 16.97 5.07 17.64
N LEU A 100 15.74 5.42 18.01
CA LEU A 100 14.52 4.91 17.36
C LEU A 100 14.39 5.40 15.92
N LYS A 101 14.98 6.53 15.58
CA LYS A 101 14.94 7.12 14.24
C LYS A 101 15.99 6.49 13.31
N TYR A 102 17.19 6.21 13.80
CA TYR A 102 18.34 5.87 12.97
C TYR A 102 18.93 4.47 13.20
N LEU A 103 18.58 3.78 14.30
CA LEU A 103 19.10 2.43 14.56
C LEU A 103 18.19 1.29 14.12
N GLN A 104 17.00 1.59 13.59
CA GLN A 104 16.09 0.59 13.06
C GLN A 104 16.42 0.32 11.58
N GLY A 105 16.94 -0.87 11.29
CA GLY A 105 17.46 -1.26 9.97
C GLY A 105 16.49 -1.21 8.78
N SER A 106 15.20 -0.94 9.02
CA SER A 106 14.18 -0.76 7.97
C SER A 106 13.85 0.71 7.67
N LYS A 107 14.38 1.65 8.45
CA LYS A 107 14.10 3.09 8.29
C LYS A 107 15.19 3.77 7.48
N LYS A 108 14.75 4.49 6.46
CA LYS A 108 15.62 5.32 5.62
C LYS A 108 15.97 6.61 6.35
N PHE A 109 17.24 7.03 6.25
CA PHE A 109 17.70 8.28 6.79
C PHE A 109 17.13 9.47 6.01
N ASP A 110 16.92 10.59 6.70
CA ASP A 110 16.77 11.87 6.03
C ASP A 110 18.10 12.36 5.44
N ASP A 111 18.04 13.30 4.51
CA ASP A 111 19.19 13.75 3.75
C ASP A 111 20.28 14.37 4.63
N GLU A 112 19.91 15.06 5.72
CA GLU A 112 20.85 15.72 6.64
C GLU A 112 21.64 14.68 7.43
N ALA A 113 20.95 13.71 8.05
CA ALA A 113 21.59 12.64 8.80
C ALA A 113 22.43 11.71 7.91
N ALA A 114 21.92 11.40 6.71
CA ALA A 114 22.63 10.61 5.72
C ALA A 114 23.95 11.30 5.30
N LYS A 115 23.91 12.62 5.08
CA LYS A 115 25.09 13.41 4.72
C LYS A 115 26.12 13.45 5.85
N LYS A 116 25.68 13.72 7.06
CA LYS A 116 26.59 13.76 8.26
C LYS A 116 27.23 12.39 8.51
N LEU A 117 26.46 11.30 8.44
CA LEU A 117 27.00 9.95 8.61
C LEU A 117 28.03 9.61 7.53
N ASN A 118 27.76 10.00 6.28
CA ASN A 118 28.70 9.80 5.19
C ASN A 118 29.99 10.64 5.35
N GLU A 119 29.88 11.87 5.79
CA GLU A 119 31.03 12.73 6.07
C GLU A 119 31.90 12.14 7.21
N GLU A 120 31.28 11.67 8.28
CA GLU A 120 32.00 11.07 9.39
C GLU A 120 32.67 9.76 8.99
N PHE A 121 31.95 8.88 8.26
CA PHE A 121 32.53 7.66 7.74
C PHE A 121 33.78 7.91 6.87
N ASN A 122 33.73 8.90 5.99
CA ASN A 122 34.85 9.24 5.11
C ASN A 122 36.06 9.80 5.87
N LYS A 123 35.89 10.41 7.04
CA LYS A 123 37.02 10.83 7.90
C LYS A 123 37.77 9.63 8.51
N HIS A 124 37.04 8.54 8.73
CA HIS A 124 37.57 7.32 9.34
C HIS A 124 37.87 6.21 8.31
N LEU A 125 37.73 6.48 7.02
CA LEU A 125 37.91 5.49 5.94
C LEU A 125 39.29 4.85 6.01
N CYS A 126 39.33 3.52 5.93
CA CYS A 126 40.58 2.75 5.91
C CYS A 126 40.53 1.66 4.84
N THR A 127 41.72 1.19 4.42
CA THR A 127 41.85 0.16 3.37
C THR A 127 41.70 -1.26 3.90
N GLU A 128 41.92 -1.47 5.21
CA GLU A 128 41.90 -2.78 5.82
C GLU A 128 40.77 -2.89 6.84
N ARG A 129 40.15 -4.06 6.91
CA ARG A 129 39.14 -4.36 7.92
C ARG A 129 39.72 -4.27 9.33
N LYS A 130 39.06 -3.55 10.20
CA LYS A 130 39.38 -3.48 11.61
C LYS A 130 38.52 -4.46 12.42
N TYR A 131 39.09 -4.99 13.50
CA TYR A 131 38.41 -5.91 14.41
C TYR A 131 38.20 -5.23 15.75
N LEU A 132 36.95 -5.25 16.23
CA LEU A 132 36.61 -4.71 17.54
C LEU A 132 36.86 -5.79 18.59
N THR A 133 37.69 -5.50 19.58
CA THR A 133 37.89 -6.38 20.74
C THR A 133 36.83 -6.00 21.78
N ILE A 134 35.78 -6.82 21.90
CA ILE A 134 34.80 -6.68 22.97
C ILE A 134 35.40 -7.29 24.22
N LYS A 135 35.54 -6.50 25.29
CA LYS A 135 35.92 -7.03 26.58
C LYS A 135 34.73 -7.86 27.09
N SER A 136 34.90 -9.18 27.15
CA SER A 136 33.95 -10.08 27.79
C SER A 136 33.96 -9.77 29.30
N ASN A 137 32.96 -9.08 29.78
CA ASN A 137 32.59 -9.17 31.19
C ASN A 137 31.55 -10.27 31.28
N ASP A 138 31.90 -11.29 32.03
CA ASP A 138 31.07 -12.44 32.35
C ASP A 138 29.71 -12.02 32.93
N ASN A 139 28.70 -12.79 32.57
CA ASN A 139 27.35 -12.86 33.14
C ASN A 139 26.46 -11.61 32.94
N ILE A 140 25.73 -11.60 31.87
CA ILE A 140 24.36 -11.06 31.85
C ILE A 140 23.50 -11.97 31.00
N ASP A 141 22.49 -12.51 31.66
CA ASP A 141 21.35 -13.28 31.18
C ASP A 141 20.74 -12.70 29.91
N ASP A 142 20.44 -13.59 28.96
CA ASP A 142 19.65 -13.31 27.78
C ASP A 142 18.20 -12.99 28.17
N THR A 143 17.91 -11.74 28.46
CA THR A 143 16.58 -11.18 28.36
C THR A 143 16.69 -9.84 27.69
N ASP A 144 16.18 -9.85 26.49
CA ASP A 144 16.03 -8.79 25.56
C ASP A 144 15.30 -7.57 26.09
N GLU A 145 15.57 -6.49 25.37
CA GLU A 145 14.79 -5.27 25.32
C GLU A 145 14.92 -4.34 26.53
N GLU A 146 15.57 -3.21 26.25
CA GLU A 146 15.42 -1.97 26.99
C GLU A 146 16.03 -1.90 28.40
N ASP A 147 17.35 -1.76 28.48
CA ASP A 147 17.91 -1.08 29.63
C ASP A 147 18.50 0.29 29.26
N ILE A 148 17.60 1.26 29.13
CA ILE A 148 17.92 2.65 29.49
C ILE A 148 17.91 2.67 31.01
N GLU A 149 19.13 2.72 31.62
CA GLU A 149 19.23 2.78 33.09
C GLU A 149 18.40 3.94 33.67
N ASP A 150 17.49 3.58 34.57
CA ASP A 150 16.52 4.43 35.28
C ASP A 150 17.06 5.69 35.99
N LYS A 151 18.36 5.88 36.10
CA LYS A 151 18.92 6.97 36.90
C LYS A 151 18.97 8.33 36.20
N ASP A 152 19.10 8.34 34.86
CA ASP A 152 19.06 9.62 34.11
C ASP A 152 17.62 10.01 33.74
N VAL A 153 16.68 9.07 33.84
CA VAL A 153 15.25 9.29 33.58
C VAL A 153 14.56 9.98 34.77
N GLU A 154 14.98 9.67 36.01
CA GLU A 154 14.34 10.26 37.19
C GLU A 154 14.60 11.77 37.37
N GLN A 155 15.70 12.33 36.82
CA GLN A 155 15.96 13.78 36.89
C GLN A 155 15.22 14.58 35.79
N ILE A 156 14.92 13.95 34.66
CA ILE A 156 14.20 14.61 33.56
C ILE A 156 12.68 14.50 33.73
N ILE A 157 12.19 13.47 34.43
CA ILE A 157 10.74 13.26 34.70
C ILE A 157 10.19 14.31 35.68
N LYS A 158 10.99 15.05 36.41
CA LYS A 158 10.49 16.07 37.36
C LYS A 158 10.05 17.38 36.75
N GLU A 159 10.28 17.62 35.46
CA GLU A 159 9.91 18.85 34.76
C GLU A 159 8.87 18.69 33.65
N VAL A 160 8.42 17.46 33.35
CA VAL A 160 7.32 17.20 32.39
C VAL A 160 6.17 16.61 33.18
N PRO A 161 4.94 17.17 33.12
CA PRO A 161 3.80 16.54 33.76
C PRO A 161 3.68 15.09 33.26
N GLU A 162 3.64 14.14 34.20
CA GLU A 162 3.48 12.71 33.92
C GLU A 162 2.25 12.53 33.03
N ALA A 163 2.46 12.41 31.73
CA ALA A 163 1.43 11.93 30.83
C ALA A 163 1.34 10.41 31.06
N GLU A 164 0.48 10.01 32.00
CA GLU A 164 0.11 8.59 32.11
C GLU A 164 -0.35 8.09 30.75
N ILE A 165 0.41 7.22 30.10
CA ILE A 165 -0.05 6.52 28.91
C ILE A 165 -1.07 5.49 29.36
N LYS A 166 -2.35 5.83 29.25
CA LYS A 166 -3.45 4.88 29.48
C LYS A 166 -3.73 4.15 28.19
N ILE A 167 -3.41 2.87 28.14
CA ILE A 167 -3.88 2.00 27.06
C ILE A 167 -5.37 1.75 27.31
N MET A 168 -6.22 2.44 26.55
CA MET A 168 -7.67 2.37 26.67
C MET A 168 -8.31 1.26 25.82
N GLY A 169 -7.52 0.57 24.98
CA GLY A 169 -8.01 -0.49 24.12
C GLY A 169 -6.96 -1.00 23.15
N THR A 170 -7.32 -2.00 22.40
CA THR A 170 -6.52 -2.56 21.30
C THR A 170 -7.36 -2.67 20.02
N PHE A 171 -6.71 -2.94 18.88
CA PHE A 171 -7.37 -3.14 17.61
C PHE A 171 -7.19 -4.57 17.14
N GLN A 172 -8.27 -5.20 16.66
CA GLN A 172 -8.26 -6.53 16.09
C GLN A 172 -8.88 -6.50 14.69
N THR A 173 -8.20 -7.07 13.70
CA THR A 173 -8.81 -7.29 12.38
C THR A 173 -9.84 -8.41 12.49
N ILE A 174 -11.04 -8.15 11.98
CA ILE A 174 -12.14 -9.11 11.91
C ILE A 174 -12.59 -9.28 10.46
N ASN A 175 -13.29 -10.38 10.18
CA ASN A 175 -13.85 -10.61 8.87
C ASN A 175 -15.10 -9.74 8.64
N PHE A 176 -15.32 -9.39 7.37
CA PHE A 176 -16.65 -8.97 6.95
C PHE A 176 -17.62 -10.14 7.04
N GLN A 177 -18.89 -9.87 7.30
CA GLN A 177 -19.91 -10.94 7.32
C GLN A 177 -20.19 -11.44 5.90
N ASN A 178 -20.38 -10.52 4.97
CA ASN A 178 -20.49 -10.71 3.52
C ASN A 178 -20.34 -9.35 2.82
N GLU A 179 -20.66 -9.25 1.53
CA GLU A 179 -20.55 -8.01 0.76
C GLU A 179 -21.59 -6.97 1.18
N THR A 180 -22.86 -7.39 1.32
CA THR A 180 -24.02 -6.50 1.44
C THR A 180 -24.64 -6.39 2.84
N ASP A 181 -24.06 -7.03 3.85
CA ASP A 181 -24.57 -6.94 5.22
C ASP A 181 -24.67 -5.49 5.68
N LYS A 182 -25.75 -5.17 6.36
CA LYS A 182 -26.09 -3.79 6.76
C LYS A 182 -25.07 -3.18 7.74
N PHE A 183 -24.42 -4.00 8.57
CA PHE A 183 -23.51 -3.54 9.64
C PHE A 183 -22.05 -3.90 9.38
N LYS A 184 -21.79 -5.06 8.77
CA LYS A 184 -20.45 -5.59 8.53
C LYS A 184 -20.26 -6.01 7.06
N GLY A 185 -21.03 -5.47 6.14
CA GLY A 185 -20.87 -5.74 4.71
C GLY A 185 -19.77 -4.86 4.10
N LEU A 186 -18.90 -5.46 3.30
CA LEU A 186 -17.81 -4.76 2.64
C LEU A 186 -18.33 -3.61 1.77
N GLU A 187 -19.22 -3.89 0.82
CA GLU A 187 -19.84 -2.92 -0.07
C GLU A 187 -20.53 -1.80 0.73
N THR A 188 -21.36 -2.18 1.71
CA THR A 188 -22.13 -1.24 2.52
C THR A 188 -21.23 -0.25 3.26
N LEU A 189 -20.15 -0.75 3.88
CA LEU A 189 -19.24 0.08 4.66
C LEU A 189 -18.33 0.92 3.78
N VAL A 190 -17.86 0.36 2.67
CA VAL A 190 -16.98 1.08 1.73
C VAL A 190 -17.75 2.20 1.03
N ASN A 191 -18.96 1.94 0.54
CA ASN A 191 -19.77 2.98 -0.13
C ASN A 191 -20.05 4.18 0.77
N LYS A 192 -20.29 3.97 2.08
CA LYS A 192 -20.49 5.04 3.06
C LYS A 192 -19.23 5.86 3.34
N ASN A 193 -18.06 5.27 3.19
CA ASN A 193 -16.79 5.85 3.61
C ASN A 193 -15.79 5.98 2.45
N PHE A 194 -16.25 5.90 1.21
CA PHE A 194 -15.42 5.76 0.01
C PHE A 194 -14.32 6.83 -0.07
N PHE A 195 -14.68 8.09 0.01
CA PHE A 195 -13.73 9.21 -0.12
C PHE A 195 -12.77 9.33 1.09
N SER A 196 -13.17 8.86 2.25
CA SER A 196 -12.29 8.79 3.43
C SER A 196 -11.28 7.63 3.33
N LEU A 197 -11.68 6.51 2.70
CA LEU A 197 -10.81 5.35 2.47
C LEU A 197 -9.84 5.56 1.30
N PHE A 198 -10.33 6.16 0.23
CA PHE A 198 -9.59 6.32 -1.03
C PHE A 198 -9.31 7.79 -1.28
N THR A 199 -8.37 8.36 -0.53
CA THR A 199 -8.03 9.79 -0.56
C THR A 199 -7.45 10.28 -1.90
N SER A 200 -7.05 9.36 -2.79
CA SER A 200 -6.69 9.65 -4.17
C SER A 200 -7.87 10.11 -5.02
N TYR A 201 -9.09 9.71 -4.65
CA TYR A 201 -10.33 10.15 -5.28
C TYR A 201 -10.90 11.33 -4.50
N LYS A 202 -10.72 12.52 -5.02
CA LYS A 202 -11.31 13.71 -4.40
C LYS A 202 -12.80 13.77 -4.68
N GLU A 203 -13.60 14.02 -3.65
CA GLU A 203 -15.06 14.02 -3.76
C GLU A 203 -15.58 15.01 -4.81
N GLU A 204 -14.99 16.21 -4.88
CA GLU A 204 -15.36 17.23 -5.87
C GLU A 204 -15.03 16.83 -7.32
N ARG A 205 -14.12 15.85 -7.53
CA ARG A 205 -13.68 15.37 -8.85
C ARG A 205 -14.05 13.91 -9.13
N THR A 206 -15.01 13.38 -8.37
CA THR A 206 -15.39 11.98 -8.47
C THR A 206 -16.90 11.83 -8.27
N ILE A 207 -17.53 11.01 -9.09
CA ILE A 207 -18.91 10.55 -8.95
C ILE A 207 -18.88 9.06 -8.74
N LEU A 208 -19.40 8.58 -7.61
CA LEU A 208 -19.62 7.16 -7.31
C LEU A 208 -21.12 6.86 -7.44
N ILE A 209 -21.47 5.96 -8.36
CA ILE A 209 -22.84 5.48 -8.55
C ILE A 209 -22.92 4.06 -8.01
N ALA A 210 -23.32 3.92 -6.74
CA ALA A 210 -23.44 2.65 -6.02
C ALA A 210 -24.86 2.05 -6.22
N LYS A 211 -25.26 1.85 -7.47
CA LYS A 211 -26.54 1.24 -7.87
C LYS A 211 -26.28 0.14 -8.90
N ASN A 212 -25.90 -1.03 -8.42
CA ASN A 212 -25.49 -2.16 -9.26
C ASN A 212 -26.50 -2.50 -10.37
N ARG A 213 -27.78 -2.50 -10.08
CA ARG A 213 -28.82 -2.86 -11.06
C ARG A 213 -29.05 -1.83 -12.16
N LEU A 214 -28.46 -0.65 -12.08
CA LEU A 214 -28.61 0.39 -13.09
C LEU A 214 -27.85 0.02 -14.37
N PHE A 215 -26.65 -0.56 -14.22
CA PHE A 215 -25.74 -0.85 -15.31
C PHE A 215 -25.69 -2.33 -15.63
N ARG A 216 -26.33 -2.70 -16.71
CA ARG A 216 -26.29 -4.07 -17.28
C ARG A 216 -25.83 -4.01 -18.71
N THR A 217 -24.87 -4.86 -19.09
CA THR A 217 -24.44 -4.95 -20.48
C THR A 217 -25.53 -5.59 -21.34
N HIS A 218 -25.64 -5.16 -22.61
CA HIS A 218 -26.61 -5.70 -23.53
C HIS A 218 -26.25 -7.12 -23.98
N GLN A 219 -27.28 -7.95 -24.21
CA GLN A 219 -27.16 -9.29 -24.74
C GLN A 219 -27.62 -9.30 -26.20
N THR A 220 -27.01 -10.14 -27.03
CA THR A 220 -27.23 -10.19 -28.48
C THR A 220 -28.58 -10.80 -28.92
N ASN A 221 -29.15 -11.70 -28.13
CA ASN A 221 -30.45 -12.38 -28.45
C ASN A 221 -31.04 -12.96 -27.15
N GLU A 222 -32.39 -13.01 -27.10
CA GLU A 222 -33.12 -13.63 -25.97
C GLU A 222 -32.83 -15.12 -25.77
N ASN A 223 -32.31 -15.81 -26.80
CA ASN A 223 -32.07 -17.25 -26.80
C ASN A 223 -30.58 -17.65 -26.76
N ILE A 224 -29.64 -16.70 -26.81
CA ILE A 224 -28.20 -16.97 -26.71
C ILE A 224 -27.67 -16.15 -25.54
N SER A 225 -27.19 -16.87 -24.55
CA SER A 225 -26.54 -16.27 -23.38
C SER A 225 -25.30 -15.51 -23.83
N GLY A 226 -25.39 -14.20 -24.00
CA GLY A 226 -24.25 -13.31 -24.23
C GLY A 226 -23.47 -13.08 -22.94
N ILE A 227 -22.35 -12.40 -23.05
CA ILE A 227 -21.58 -11.97 -21.90
C ILE A 227 -22.38 -10.87 -21.18
N SER A 228 -22.95 -11.20 -20.02
CA SER A 228 -23.68 -10.23 -19.19
C SER A 228 -22.84 -9.88 -17.97
N ALA A 229 -22.57 -8.61 -17.79
CA ALA A 229 -21.86 -8.10 -16.63
C ALA A 229 -22.65 -6.95 -16.00
N ILE A 230 -22.68 -6.93 -14.68
CA ILE A 230 -23.32 -5.87 -13.88
C ILE A 230 -22.33 -5.51 -12.77
N PRO A 231 -21.65 -4.36 -12.84
CA PRO A 231 -20.75 -3.94 -11.76
C PRO A 231 -21.57 -3.52 -10.53
N ASP A 232 -21.01 -3.69 -9.36
CA ASP A 232 -21.65 -3.26 -8.10
C ASP A 232 -21.76 -1.74 -8.03
N ALA A 233 -20.74 -1.04 -8.53
CA ALA A 233 -20.75 0.40 -8.66
C ALA A 233 -20.01 0.88 -9.89
N LEU A 234 -20.32 2.10 -10.32
CA LEU A 234 -19.60 2.82 -11.36
C LEU A 234 -18.93 4.05 -10.75
N LEU A 235 -17.65 4.22 -11.02
CA LEU A 235 -16.88 5.37 -10.57
C LEU A 235 -16.47 6.20 -11.80
N ILE A 236 -16.84 7.48 -11.80
CA ILE A 236 -16.43 8.46 -12.81
C ILE A 236 -15.45 9.42 -12.14
N SER A 237 -14.23 9.49 -12.63
CA SER A 237 -13.17 10.31 -12.06
C SER A 237 -12.27 10.89 -13.15
N PHE A 238 -11.20 11.56 -12.74
CA PHE A 238 -10.21 12.08 -13.67
C PHE A 238 -8.86 11.36 -13.47
N ASP A 239 -8.22 11.03 -14.58
CA ASP A 239 -6.86 10.51 -14.58
C ASP A 239 -5.82 11.64 -14.30
N LYS A 240 -4.55 11.26 -14.19
CA LYS A 240 -3.43 12.21 -13.99
C LYS A 240 -3.28 13.25 -15.12
N LYS A 241 -3.88 12.99 -16.29
CA LYS A 241 -3.86 13.89 -17.45
C LYS A 241 -5.14 14.72 -17.56
N ASN A 242 -5.96 14.73 -16.50
CA ASN A 242 -7.24 15.42 -16.44
C ASN A 242 -8.26 14.96 -17.50
N LYS A 243 -8.22 13.68 -17.91
CA LYS A 243 -9.22 13.06 -18.77
C LYS A 243 -10.18 12.24 -17.92
N LEU A 244 -11.45 12.18 -18.33
CA LEU A 244 -12.43 11.32 -17.67
C LEU A 244 -12.01 9.85 -17.76
N GLN A 245 -12.23 9.15 -16.68
CA GLN A 245 -11.97 7.74 -16.48
C GLN A 245 -13.23 7.06 -15.96
N ILE A 246 -13.56 5.92 -16.51
CA ILE A 246 -14.66 5.08 -16.06
C ILE A 246 -14.10 3.84 -15.38
N SER A 247 -14.45 3.65 -14.10
CA SER A 247 -14.04 2.45 -13.37
C SER A 247 -15.26 1.62 -12.99
N LEU A 248 -15.24 0.36 -13.42
CA LEU A 248 -16.23 -0.65 -13.06
C LEU A 248 -15.78 -1.24 -11.73
N VAL A 249 -16.53 -0.97 -10.67
CA VAL A 249 -16.18 -1.36 -9.31
C VAL A 249 -16.87 -2.67 -8.96
N GLU A 250 -16.09 -3.60 -8.42
CA GLU A 250 -16.55 -4.87 -7.89
C GLU A 250 -16.15 -5.00 -6.43
N TYR A 251 -17.12 -5.32 -5.58
CA TYR A 251 -16.92 -5.58 -4.16
C TYR A 251 -16.99 -7.07 -3.89
N GLU A 252 -15.91 -7.63 -3.39
CA GLU A 252 -15.83 -9.05 -3.11
C GLU A 252 -15.24 -9.32 -1.73
N CYS A 253 -15.81 -10.24 -1.00
CA CYS A 253 -15.18 -10.68 0.24
C CYS A 253 -15.26 -12.19 0.43
N TYR A 254 -14.26 -12.73 1.10
CA TYR A 254 -14.29 -14.13 1.51
C TYR A 254 -15.23 -14.33 2.70
N GLY A 255 -15.39 -13.31 3.53
CA GLY A 255 -16.29 -13.31 4.68
C GLY A 255 -16.00 -14.41 5.70
N ASP A 256 -16.93 -14.67 6.57
CA ASP A 256 -16.81 -15.72 7.58
C ASP A 256 -16.92 -17.15 7.01
N GLY A 257 -17.45 -17.30 5.78
CA GLY A 257 -17.73 -18.60 5.17
C GLY A 257 -16.54 -19.24 4.45
N LYS A 258 -15.52 -18.46 4.07
CA LYS A 258 -14.35 -18.93 3.31
C LYS A 258 -13.06 -18.69 4.10
N THR A 259 -12.76 -19.59 5.04
CA THR A 259 -11.63 -19.42 5.95
C THR A 259 -10.35 -20.09 5.45
N ARG A 260 -10.48 -21.17 4.66
CA ARG A 260 -9.34 -21.95 4.18
C ARG A 260 -8.73 -21.34 2.91
N SER A 261 -7.42 -21.31 2.81
CA SER A 261 -6.70 -20.82 1.64
C SER A 261 -7.15 -21.47 0.33
N THR A 262 -7.44 -22.79 0.35
CA THR A 262 -7.95 -23.53 -0.83
C THR A 262 -9.33 -23.08 -1.26
N GLU A 263 -10.23 -22.74 -0.33
CA GLU A 263 -11.58 -22.23 -0.62
C GLU A 263 -11.49 -20.81 -1.19
N LYS A 264 -10.66 -19.95 -0.63
CA LYS A 264 -10.39 -18.60 -1.12
C LYS A 264 -9.83 -18.65 -2.54
N SER A 265 -8.82 -19.47 -2.79
CA SER A 265 -8.23 -19.65 -4.11
C SER A 265 -9.24 -20.18 -5.13
N LYS A 266 -10.09 -21.15 -4.75
CA LYS A 266 -11.15 -21.66 -5.60
C LYS A 266 -12.16 -20.56 -5.94
N TYR A 267 -12.59 -19.78 -4.97
CA TYR A 267 -13.55 -18.70 -5.17
C TYR A 267 -12.96 -17.60 -6.07
N LEU A 268 -11.73 -17.19 -5.82
CA LEU A 268 -11.02 -16.23 -6.68
C LEU A 268 -11.00 -16.68 -8.14
N ASN A 269 -10.61 -17.94 -8.40
CA ASN A 269 -10.43 -18.45 -9.74
C ASN A 269 -11.76 -18.78 -10.45
N SER A 270 -12.79 -19.25 -9.72
CA SER A 270 -14.06 -19.69 -10.33
C SER A 270 -15.14 -18.61 -10.34
N HIS A 271 -14.99 -17.54 -9.60
CA HIS A 271 -16.01 -16.48 -9.46
C HIS A 271 -15.44 -15.11 -9.78
N ILE A 272 -14.48 -14.63 -8.98
CA ILE A 272 -13.99 -13.25 -9.08
C ILE A 272 -13.31 -13.00 -10.44
N ILE A 273 -12.29 -13.78 -10.78
CA ILE A 273 -11.55 -13.57 -12.04
C ILE A 273 -12.47 -13.63 -13.27
N PRO A 274 -13.36 -14.62 -13.43
CA PRO A 274 -14.30 -14.65 -14.54
C PRO A 274 -15.18 -13.40 -14.64
N GLN A 275 -15.64 -12.88 -13.50
CA GLN A 275 -16.49 -11.69 -13.47
C GLN A 275 -15.71 -10.43 -13.90
N LEU A 276 -14.49 -10.24 -13.39
CA LEU A 276 -13.63 -9.14 -13.83
C LEU A 276 -13.29 -9.23 -15.33
N MET A 277 -13.08 -10.45 -15.85
CA MET A 277 -12.89 -10.68 -17.28
C MET A 277 -14.14 -10.32 -18.10
N GLN A 278 -15.34 -10.60 -17.60
CA GLN A 278 -16.60 -10.19 -18.24
C GLN A 278 -16.68 -8.67 -18.34
N PHE A 279 -16.31 -7.93 -17.31
CA PHE A 279 -16.24 -6.45 -17.36
C PHE A 279 -15.25 -5.98 -18.41
N ALA A 280 -14.02 -6.46 -18.38
CA ALA A 280 -12.98 -6.07 -19.32
C ALA A 280 -13.37 -6.40 -20.76
N SER A 281 -13.96 -7.58 -21.02
CA SER A 281 -14.37 -8.01 -22.35
C SER A 281 -15.53 -7.18 -22.89
N SER A 282 -16.50 -6.79 -22.05
CA SER A 282 -17.71 -6.07 -22.48
C SER A 282 -17.42 -4.73 -23.15
N PHE A 283 -16.35 -4.05 -22.75
CA PHE A 283 -15.93 -2.76 -23.30
C PHE A 283 -14.72 -2.86 -24.23
N SER A 284 -14.19 -4.06 -24.46
CA SER A 284 -13.04 -4.28 -25.32
C SER A 284 -13.45 -4.56 -26.78
N ILE A 285 -12.47 -4.43 -27.68
CA ILE A 285 -12.61 -4.73 -29.09
C ILE A 285 -12.94 -6.22 -29.40
N ILE A 286 -12.86 -7.09 -28.40
CA ILE A 286 -13.24 -8.50 -28.50
C ILE A 286 -14.77 -8.65 -28.64
N THR A 287 -15.53 -7.79 -27.96
CA THR A 287 -16.99 -7.76 -28.06
C THR A 287 -17.41 -7.09 -29.37
N ASP A 288 -18.43 -7.64 -30.01
CA ASP A 288 -18.99 -7.06 -31.23
C ASP A 288 -19.26 -5.56 -31.09
N LYS A 289 -18.86 -4.79 -32.09
CA LYS A 289 -18.93 -3.33 -32.05
C LYS A 289 -20.34 -2.80 -31.81
N SER A 290 -21.34 -3.39 -32.44
CA SER A 290 -22.75 -2.92 -32.34
C SER A 290 -23.29 -3.13 -30.93
N ILE A 291 -22.91 -4.23 -30.27
CA ILE A 291 -23.29 -4.55 -28.88
C ILE A 291 -22.60 -3.59 -27.92
N ARG A 292 -21.29 -3.38 -28.10
CA ARG A 292 -20.51 -2.47 -27.30
C ARG A 292 -21.05 -1.04 -27.42
N ASP A 293 -21.24 -0.54 -28.63
CA ASP A 293 -21.77 0.81 -28.86
C ASP A 293 -23.17 1.00 -28.26
N THR A 294 -24.02 -0.01 -28.36
CA THR A 294 -25.35 0.00 -27.75
C THR A 294 -25.28 0.04 -26.24
N THR A 295 -24.39 -0.78 -25.64
CA THR A 295 -24.14 -0.79 -24.19
C THR A 295 -23.64 0.55 -23.71
N ILE A 296 -22.65 1.14 -24.39
CA ILE A 296 -22.07 2.43 -24.02
C ILE A 296 -23.13 3.54 -24.08
N LYS A 297 -23.93 3.59 -25.15
CA LYS A 297 -25.00 4.58 -25.28
C LYS A 297 -26.06 4.46 -24.19
N ASP A 298 -26.48 3.23 -23.87
CA ASP A 298 -27.42 2.98 -22.79
C ASP A 298 -26.87 3.42 -21.43
N TRP A 299 -25.59 3.10 -21.16
CA TRP A 299 -24.96 3.48 -19.92
C TRP A 299 -24.77 5.01 -19.80
N ILE A 300 -24.38 5.68 -20.88
CA ILE A 300 -24.28 7.14 -20.89
C ILE A 300 -25.64 7.78 -20.59
N ALA A 301 -26.73 7.32 -21.23
CA ALA A 301 -28.06 7.81 -20.93
C ALA A 301 -28.42 7.65 -19.45
N LYS A 302 -28.18 6.47 -18.88
CA LYS A 302 -28.44 6.19 -17.47
C LYS A 302 -27.58 7.04 -16.52
N ILE A 303 -26.32 7.33 -16.87
CA ILE A 303 -25.47 8.24 -16.11
C ILE A 303 -26.06 9.64 -16.12
N ILE A 304 -26.47 10.15 -17.28
CA ILE A 304 -27.07 11.47 -17.44
C ILE A 304 -28.38 11.57 -16.66
N ASP A 305 -29.26 10.58 -16.78
CA ASP A 305 -30.52 10.56 -16.04
C ASP A 305 -30.27 10.58 -14.54
N TYR A 306 -29.40 9.69 -14.05
CA TYR A 306 -29.06 9.60 -12.61
C TYR A 306 -28.46 10.90 -12.05
N THR A 307 -27.57 11.51 -12.81
CA THR A 307 -26.90 12.76 -12.37
C THR A 307 -27.80 13.97 -12.48
N SER A 308 -28.74 13.98 -13.44
CA SER A 308 -29.72 15.06 -13.60
C SER A 308 -30.82 15.05 -12.53
N GLU A 309 -31.14 13.88 -11.96
CA GLU A 309 -32.07 13.74 -10.84
C GLU A 309 -31.50 14.25 -9.51
N ASN A 310 -30.18 14.47 -9.42
CA ASN A 310 -29.49 14.92 -8.22
C ASN A 310 -28.82 16.29 -8.47
N ASN A 311 -29.33 17.33 -7.82
CA ASN A 311 -28.83 18.69 -7.99
C ASN A 311 -27.32 18.83 -7.69
N GLU A 312 -26.83 18.17 -6.65
CA GLU A 312 -25.40 18.22 -6.28
C GLU A 312 -24.51 17.62 -7.38
N LEU A 313 -24.94 16.48 -7.97
CA LEU A 313 -24.21 15.85 -9.07
C LEU A 313 -24.30 16.69 -10.35
N SER A 314 -25.45 17.29 -10.62
CA SER A 314 -25.66 18.20 -11.75
C SER A 314 -24.72 19.42 -11.63
N ASP A 315 -24.65 20.08 -10.49
CA ASP A 315 -23.76 21.20 -10.23
C ASP A 315 -22.28 20.82 -10.36
N LYS A 316 -21.94 19.61 -9.93
CA LYS A 316 -20.59 19.06 -10.06
C LYS A 316 -20.22 18.87 -11.53
N ILE A 317 -21.11 18.31 -12.36
CA ILE A 317 -20.90 18.14 -13.80
C ILE A 317 -20.77 19.50 -14.48
N ASP A 318 -21.62 20.46 -14.14
CA ASP A 318 -21.56 21.82 -14.67
C ASP A 318 -20.18 22.44 -14.39
N SER A 319 -19.68 22.27 -13.18
CA SER A 319 -18.35 22.74 -12.78
C SER A 319 -17.23 22.07 -13.60
N TRP A 320 -17.29 20.73 -13.76
CA TRP A 320 -16.31 19.98 -14.54
C TRP A 320 -16.28 20.40 -16.01
N VAL A 321 -17.46 20.54 -16.61
CA VAL A 321 -17.59 20.93 -18.01
C VAL A 321 -17.09 22.36 -18.24
N LYS A 322 -17.39 23.30 -17.34
CA LYS A 322 -16.90 24.68 -17.41
C LYS A 322 -15.38 24.76 -17.21
N GLU A 323 -14.81 23.90 -16.37
CA GLU A 323 -13.35 23.79 -16.21
C GLU A 323 -12.69 23.30 -17.52
N MET A 324 -13.26 22.27 -18.14
CA MET A 324 -12.74 21.72 -19.42
C MET A 324 -12.98 22.66 -20.62
N ASN A 325 -14.04 23.43 -20.60
CA ASN A 325 -14.43 24.35 -21.67
C ASN A 325 -15.09 25.62 -21.10
N PRO A 326 -14.30 26.64 -20.73
CA PRO A 326 -14.81 27.84 -20.05
C PRO A 326 -15.84 28.66 -20.85
N ASN A 327 -15.86 28.52 -22.17
CA ASN A 327 -16.77 29.26 -23.05
C ASN A 327 -18.02 28.49 -23.46
N ILE A 328 -18.29 27.36 -22.83
CA ILE A 328 -19.44 26.52 -23.16
C ILE A 328 -20.76 27.21 -22.79
N SER A 329 -21.76 27.14 -23.66
CA SER A 329 -23.11 27.55 -23.27
C SER A 329 -23.79 26.53 -22.39
N THR A 330 -24.62 26.99 -21.46
CA THR A 330 -25.36 26.10 -20.53
C THR A 330 -26.14 25.01 -21.25
N ARG A 331 -26.71 25.32 -22.42
CA ARG A 331 -27.46 24.34 -23.24
C ARG A 331 -26.60 23.22 -23.80
N ALA A 332 -25.30 23.42 -23.93
CA ALA A 332 -24.36 22.46 -24.50
C ALA A 332 -23.63 21.60 -23.46
N ILE A 333 -23.84 21.86 -22.17
CA ILE A 333 -23.13 21.17 -21.09
C ILE A 333 -23.36 19.66 -21.13
N ILE A 334 -24.62 19.25 -21.20
CA ILE A 334 -24.96 17.81 -21.20
C ILE A 334 -24.37 17.11 -22.44
N SER A 335 -24.56 17.67 -23.64
CA SER A 335 -23.99 17.06 -24.85
C SER A 335 -22.47 17.02 -24.85
N PHE A 336 -21.82 18.00 -24.23
CA PHE A 336 -20.36 17.97 -24.05
C PHE A 336 -19.94 16.87 -23.08
N PHE A 337 -20.65 16.72 -21.97
CA PHE A 337 -20.40 15.68 -20.99
C PHE A 337 -20.64 14.28 -21.57
N GLU A 338 -21.74 14.07 -22.31
CA GLU A 338 -22.01 12.83 -23.07
C GLU A 338 -20.83 12.46 -23.98
N LYS A 339 -20.33 13.44 -24.73
CA LYS A 339 -19.16 13.24 -25.60
C LYS A 339 -17.92 12.83 -24.79
N LYS A 340 -17.70 13.43 -23.63
CA LYS A 340 -16.56 13.09 -22.75
C LYS A 340 -16.70 11.70 -22.11
N LEU A 341 -17.91 11.31 -21.77
CA LEU A 341 -18.19 9.94 -21.32
C LEU A 341 -17.92 8.92 -22.44
N LEU A 342 -18.37 9.21 -23.67
CA LEU A 342 -18.09 8.33 -24.81
C LEU A 342 -16.57 8.20 -25.03
N GLU A 343 -15.83 9.32 -25.06
CA GLU A 343 -14.36 9.31 -25.16
C GLU A 343 -13.72 8.47 -24.04
N ALA A 344 -14.26 8.52 -22.82
CA ALA A 344 -13.77 7.74 -21.69
C ALA A 344 -14.03 6.23 -21.85
N PHE A 345 -15.22 5.82 -22.27
CA PHE A 345 -15.53 4.41 -22.56
C PHE A 345 -14.69 3.83 -23.70
N GLU A 346 -14.34 4.65 -24.69
CA GLU A 346 -13.53 4.23 -25.82
C GLU A 346 -12.02 4.20 -25.53
N SER A 347 -11.55 4.87 -24.46
CA SER A 347 -10.11 5.08 -24.25
C SER A 347 -9.60 4.86 -22.84
N ASN A 348 -10.42 4.91 -21.81
CA ASN A 348 -9.99 5.00 -20.41
C ASN A 348 -10.92 4.24 -19.46
N VAL A 349 -11.07 2.94 -19.72
CA VAL A 349 -11.88 2.02 -18.90
C VAL A 349 -10.98 1.27 -17.94
N HIS A 350 -11.42 1.23 -16.69
CA HIS A 350 -10.77 0.54 -15.59
C HIS A 350 -11.70 -0.52 -14.99
N VAL A 351 -11.12 -1.56 -14.46
CA VAL A 351 -11.77 -2.55 -13.59
C VAL A 351 -11.15 -2.38 -12.21
N PHE A 352 -11.95 -2.07 -11.22
CA PHE A 352 -11.50 -1.81 -9.86
C PHE A 352 -12.08 -2.82 -8.88
N LEU A 353 -11.26 -3.72 -8.39
CA LEU A 353 -11.62 -4.72 -7.39
C LEU A 353 -11.36 -4.17 -5.98
N ILE A 354 -12.38 -4.22 -5.14
CA ILE A 354 -12.27 -3.92 -3.71
C ILE A 354 -12.58 -5.21 -2.94
N ILE A 355 -11.59 -5.73 -2.23
CA ILE A 355 -11.63 -7.06 -1.64
C ILE A 355 -11.04 -7.07 -0.23
N ASP A 356 -11.46 -8.02 0.59
CA ASP A 356 -10.94 -8.16 1.96
C ASP A 356 -9.54 -8.80 2.04
N GLU A 357 -9.13 -9.61 1.04
CA GLU A 357 -7.83 -10.25 1.00
C GLU A 357 -7.39 -10.53 -0.43
N LEU A 358 -6.19 -10.09 -0.79
CA LEU A 358 -5.58 -10.36 -2.09
C LEU A 358 -4.06 -10.32 -1.94
N SER A 359 -3.36 -11.37 -2.39
CA SER A 359 -1.90 -11.36 -2.40
C SER A 359 -1.36 -10.53 -3.57
N TYR A 360 -0.11 -10.10 -3.45
CA TYR A 360 0.56 -9.37 -4.53
C TYR A 360 0.58 -10.18 -5.83
N ASP A 361 0.91 -11.48 -5.78
CA ASP A 361 0.99 -12.34 -6.96
C ASP A 361 -0.38 -12.54 -7.62
N GLN A 362 -1.44 -12.65 -6.82
CA GLN A 362 -2.81 -12.71 -7.31
C GLN A 362 -3.20 -11.41 -8.02
N LYS A 363 -2.87 -10.26 -7.41
CA LYS A 363 -3.12 -8.94 -8.00
C LYS A 363 -2.40 -8.78 -9.35
N GLU A 364 -1.11 -9.12 -9.43
CA GLU A 364 -0.35 -9.03 -10.68
C GLU A 364 -0.85 -10.03 -11.74
N THR A 365 -1.25 -11.23 -11.33
CA THR A 365 -1.85 -12.22 -12.25
C THR A 365 -3.17 -11.69 -12.86
N ILE A 366 -4.07 -11.16 -12.02
CA ILE A 366 -5.33 -10.58 -12.49
C ILE A 366 -5.07 -9.38 -13.40
N LYS A 367 -4.16 -8.52 -13.02
CA LYS A 367 -3.75 -7.36 -13.82
C LYS A 367 -3.27 -7.78 -15.20
N ASN A 368 -2.41 -8.79 -15.30
CA ASN A 368 -1.93 -9.28 -16.58
C ASN A 368 -3.07 -9.83 -17.47
N ILE A 369 -4.04 -10.50 -16.87
CA ILE A 369 -5.24 -10.99 -17.58
C ILE A 369 -6.07 -9.81 -18.08
N ILE A 370 -6.43 -8.87 -17.21
CA ILE A 370 -7.32 -7.76 -17.54
C ILE A 370 -6.69 -6.78 -18.54
N THR A 371 -5.40 -6.48 -18.40
CA THR A 371 -4.69 -5.59 -19.33
C THR A 371 -4.48 -6.19 -20.72
N SER A 372 -4.73 -7.48 -20.92
CA SER A 372 -4.75 -8.09 -22.26
C SER A 372 -5.94 -7.63 -23.11
N PHE A 373 -7.02 -7.20 -22.48
CA PHE A 373 -8.19 -6.62 -23.16
C PHE A 373 -7.90 -5.18 -23.58
N LYS A 374 -8.31 -4.80 -24.79
CA LYS A 374 -8.08 -3.47 -25.35
C LYS A 374 -9.39 -2.78 -25.71
N VAL A 375 -9.54 -1.53 -25.34
CA VAL A 375 -10.67 -0.67 -25.74
C VAL A 375 -10.54 -0.18 -27.17
N GLU A 376 -11.53 0.53 -27.71
CA GLU A 376 -11.64 0.93 -29.12
C GLU A 376 -10.39 1.69 -29.62
N CYS A 377 -9.80 2.57 -28.81
CA CYS A 377 -8.59 3.31 -29.18
C CYS A 377 -7.29 2.49 -29.10
N GLY A 378 -7.36 1.20 -28.74
CA GLY A 378 -6.22 0.30 -28.62
C GLY A 378 -5.51 0.35 -27.25
N ASN A 379 -5.92 1.20 -26.32
CA ASN A 379 -5.41 1.21 -24.95
C ASN A 379 -5.84 -0.08 -24.22
N PRO A 380 -5.01 -0.63 -23.32
CA PRO A 380 -5.43 -1.74 -22.47
C PRO A 380 -6.50 -1.27 -21.48
N VAL A 381 -7.41 -2.17 -21.12
CA VAL A 381 -8.25 -2.00 -19.93
C VAL A 381 -7.32 -2.02 -18.72
N VAL A 382 -7.45 -1.04 -17.83
CA VAL A 382 -6.61 -0.94 -16.63
C VAL A 382 -7.26 -1.74 -15.50
N PHE A 383 -6.42 -2.40 -14.70
CA PHE A 383 -6.86 -3.09 -13.49
C PHE A 383 -6.23 -2.44 -12.25
N ASP A 384 -7.11 -2.10 -11.32
CA ASP A 384 -6.73 -1.65 -9.98
C ASP A 384 -7.38 -2.56 -8.93
N ALA A 385 -6.71 -2.76 -7.81
CA ALA A 385 -7.27 -3.49 -6.68
C ALA A 385 -6.82 -2.87 -5.36
N SER A 386 -7.76 -2.80 -4.43
CA SER A 386 -7.52 -2.37 -3.06
C SER A 386 -8.01 -3.41 -2.06
N VAL A 387 -7.18 -3.70 -1.08
CA VAL A 387 -7.53 -4.59 0.03
C VAL A 387 -8.08 -3.74 1.17
N VAL A 388 -9.33 -3.98 1.55
CA VAL A 388 -9.99 -3.30 2.66
C VAL A 388 -10.13 -4.24 3.84
N LYS A 389 -9.72 -3.81 5.04
CA LYS A 389 -9.84 -4.57 6.27
C LYS A 389 -10.82 -3.89 7.21
N LEU A 390 -11.66 -4.70 7.86
CA LEU A 390 -12.49 -4.27 8.98
C LEU A 390 -11.74 -4.50 10.28
N VAL A 391 -11.60 -3.43 11.06
CA VAL A 391 -10.87 -3.44 12.33
C VAL A 391 -11.84 -3.10 13.45
N GLN A 392 -11.90 -3.91 14.47
CA GLN A 392 -12.66 -3.69 15.68
C GLN A 392 -11.74 -3.13 16.77
N LYS A 393 -12.14 -2.02 17.40
CA LYS A 393 -11.51 -1.52 18.61
C LYS A 393 -12.09 -2.25 19.81
N ILE A 394 -11.25 -2.92 20.56
CA ILE A 394 -11.61 -3.54 21.85
C ILE A 394 -11.24 -2.54 22.94
N SER A 395 -12.24 -1.84 23.48
CA SER A 395 -12.05 -0.91 24.60
C SER A 395 -12.04 -1.67 25.93
N PHE A 396 -11.08 -1.32 26.81
CA PHE A 396 -11.04 -1.86 28.18
C PHE A 396 -11.90 -1.06 29.17
N VAL A 397 -12.40 0.11 28.72
CA VAL A 397 -13.14 1.04 29.60
C VAL A 397 -14.65 1.00 29.34
N ASN A 398 -15.06 0.88 28.08
CA ASN A 398 -16.46 0.88 27.66
C ASN A 398 -16.78 -0.39 26.89
N GLN A 399 -17.98 -0.95 27.06
CA GLN A 399 -18.45 -2.11 26.29
C GLN A 399 -18.97 -1.75 24.88
N GLU A 400 -18.70 -0.55 24.40
CA GLU A 400 -19.09 -0.14 23.05
C GLU A 400 -18.13 -0.69 22.01
N PHE A 401 -18.69 -1.29 20.96
CA PHE A 401 -17.91 -1.79 19.83
C PHE A 401 -17.71 -0.66 18.82
N GLU A 402 -16.49 -0.20 18.69
CA GLU A 402 -16.09 0.75 17.64
C GLU A 402 -15.39 -0.01 16.50
N TYR A 403 -15.69 0.35 15.26
CA TYR A 403 -15.10 -0.25 14.07
C TYR A 403 -14.37 0.81 13.26
N ALA A 404 -13.31 0.39 12.60
CA ALA A 404 -12.59 1.21 11.62
C ALA A 404 -12.37 0.40 10.33
N LEU A 405 -12.24 1.10 9.21
CA LEU A 405 -11.83 0.52 7.93
C LEU A 405 -10.41 0.99 7.62
N THR A 406 -9.63 0.09 7.04
CA THR A 406 -8.30 0.42 6.49
C THR A 406 -8.22 -0.08 5.06
N ALA A 407 -7.68 0.74 4.14
CA ALA A 407 -7.44 0.38 2.75
C ALA A 407 -5.93 0.35 2.45
N GLN A 408 -5.50 -0.66 1.64
CA GLN A 408 -4.13 -0.88 1.18
C GLN A 408 -4.08 -1.05 -0.33
#